data_41bd6e613c1afb5c73e7a92d7f4f7ae3
#
_entry.id   41bd6e613c1afb5c73e7a92d7f4f7ae3
#
_cell.length_a   1.000
_cell.length_b   1.000
_cell.length_c   1.000
_cell.angle_alpha   90.00
_cell.angle_beta   90.00
_cell.angle_gamma   90.00
#
_symmetry.space_group_name_H-M   'P 1'
#
loop_
_entity.id
_entity.type
_entity.pdbx_description
1 polymer ?
#
loop_
_entity_poly.entity_id
_entity_poly.type
_entity_poly.pdbx_seq_one_letter_code
_entity_poly.pdbx_strand_id
1 'polypeptide(L)'
;MEKFVVTGGKALHGEVTISGAKNAAVGILPATILAADVCVIENLPDISDVAVSLKILSTLGAQVKMLNKNTYEIDTTHLTSTNVPDDLSRQMRASYYFLGALLSRFGKAQVAMPGGCNLGPRPIDQHLKVFSALGAEDSVDYGMITVRAKELNGAHIFFDKVSVGATMNGMLSAVMAKGQTILENCAKEPHVVDLANFLNMCGADIRGAGTDVIKVRGVEKMHGCTYSIIPDQIEAGSYMVAAAATGGDVLIKNVTPKHLEPITAKLRRAGVEVEEFDDSVRVRRTGDILPLKINTMPHPGFPTDMQPLMGVLLSVAKGTSTVTESVWDNRFRYVDELRKMGANVQVDGQVAVFEGVEKLSPAPLRATDLRAGAALVVAALMADGTSEVEEIGYIERGYENIVEKLRALGADIEKVERVPAALEQAM
;
A
#
# COMPACT_ATOMS: atom_id res chain seq x y z
N MET A 1 7.93 16.43 -17.50
CA MET A 1 7.60 15.75 -16.22
C MET A 1 6.30 16.36 -15.71
N GLU A 2 5.42 15.52 -15.19
CA GLU A 2 4.13 15.97 -14.65
C GLU A 2 4.28 16.39 -13.20
N LYS A 3 3.45 17.34 -12.76
CA LYS A 3 3.35 17.79 -11.36
C LYS A 3 1.89 18.08 -11.01
N PHE A 4 1.57 18.08 -9.71
CA PHE A 4 0.32 18.65 -9.20
C PHE A 4 0.55 20.11 -8.82
N VAL A 5 -0.40 20.97 -9.21
CA VAL A 5 -0.52 22.35 -8.74
C VAL A 5 -1.73 22.41 -7.83
N VAL A 6 -1.52 22.83 -6.60
CA VAL A 6 -2.53 22.81 -5.54
C VAL A 6 -2.67 24.21 -4.96
N THR A 7 -3.87 24.81 -5.05
CA THR A 7 -4.20 26.03 -4.34
C THR A 7 -5.01 25.69 -3.11
N GLY A 8 -4.37 25.80 -1.95
CA GLY A 8 -4.94 25.42 -0.66
C GLY A 8 -5.74 26.50 0.03
N GLY A 9 -6.03 26.31 1.31
CA GLY A 9 -6.81 27.23 2.16
C GLY A 9 -8.31 27.02 2.09
N LYS A 10 -8.80 25.99 1.38
CA LYS A 10 -10.23 25.65 1.30
C LYS A 10 -10.52 24.37 2.08
N ALA A 11 -11.58 24.38 2.88
CA ALA A 11 -12.08 23.19 3.54
C ALA A 11 -12.69 22.20 2.54
N LEU A 12 -12.42 20.90 2.71
CA LEU A 12 -13.00 19.85 1.87
C LEU A 12 -14.40 19.48 2.35
N HIS A 13 -15.34 19.33 1.42
CA HIS A 13 -16.73 18.95 1.70
C HIS A 13 -17.26 17.98 0.67
N GLY A 14 -18.19 17.13 1.08
CA GLY A 14 -18.89 16.21 0.18
C GLY A 14 -18.60 14.76 0.45
N GLU A 15 -18.61 13.95 -0.58
CA GLU A 15 -18.46 12.50 -0.50
C GLU A 15 -17.32 12.02 -1.40
N VAL A 16 -16.59 11.02 -0.93
CA VAL A 16 -15.57 10.30 -1.71
C VAL A 16 -15.76 8.80 -1.58
N THR A 17 -15.67 8.09 -2.69
CA THR A 17 -15.73 6.61 -2.72
C THR A 17 -14.31 6.05 -2.80
N ILE A 18 -13.99 5.15 -1.89
CA ILE A 18 -12.66 4.54 -1.80
C ILE A 18 -12.53 3.40 -2.80
N SER A 19 -11.37 3.31 -3.43
CA SER A 19 -11.00 2.28 -4.38
C SER A 19 -10.58 0.99 -3.68
N GLY A 20 -10.41 -0.09 -4.45
CA GLY A 20 -9.86 -1.34 -3.94
C GLY A 20 -8.45 -1.19 -3.38
N ALA A 21 -8.13 -2.03 -2.39
CA ALA A 21 -6.87 -1.95 -1.68
C ALA A 21 -5.69 -2.32 -2.57
N LYS A 22 -4.78 -1.35 -2.79
CA LYS A 22 -3.52 -1.58 -3.49
C LYS A 22 -2.77 -2.80 -2.96
N ASN A 23 -2.59 -2.86 -1.64
CA ASN A 23 -1.79 -3.91 -1.00
C ASN A 23 -2.44 -5.30 -1.09
N ALA A 24 -3.76 -5.38 -1.22
CA ALA A 24 -4.48 -6.62 -1.53
C ALA A 24 -4.30 -6.99 -3.01
N ALA A 25 -4.50 -6.04 -3.92
CA ALA A 25 -4.40 -6.25 -5.36
C ALA A 25 -3.04 -6.86 -5.77
N VAL A 26 -1.94 -6.29 -5.29
CA VAL A 26 -0.58 -6.76 -5.65
C VAL A 26 -0.22 -8.14 -5.07
N GLY A 27 -0.98 -8.64 -4.10
CA GLY A 27 -0.87 -10.00 -3.58
C GLY A 27 -1.81 -10.99 -4.28
N ILE A 28 -3.05 -10.57 -4.54
CA ILE A 28 -4.10 -11.41 -5.16
C ILE A 28 -3.81 -11.65 -6.64
N LEU A 29 -3.31 -10.65 -7.38
CA LEU A 29 -2.99 -10.84 -8.80
C LEU A 29 -1.96 -11.95 -9.04
N PRO A 30 -0.79 -12.01 -8.36
CA PRO A 30 0.09 -13.17 -8.44
C PRO A 30 -0.58 -14.47 -7.98
N ALA A 31 -1.46 -14.42 -6.98
CA ALA A 31 -2.15 -15.59 -6.45
C ALA A 31 -3.08 -16.27 -7.47
N THR A 32 -3.58 -15.55 -8.48
CA THR A 32 -4.36 -16.14 -9.58
C THR A 32 -3.60 -17.23 -10.32
N ILE A 33 -2.26 -17.20 -10.32
CA ILE A 33 -1.40 -18.24 -10.90
C ILE A 33 -1.72 -19.62 -10.30
N LEU A 34 -2.04 -19.68 -9.01
CA LEU A 34 -2.29 -20.91 -8.28
C LEU A 34 -3.61 -21.57 -8.66
N ALA A 35 -4.58 -20.80 -9.14
CA ALA A 35 -5.88 -21.31 -9.57
C ALA A 35 -5.74 -22.24 -10.80
N ALA A 36 -4.79 -21.99 -11.69
CA ALA A 36 -4.64 -22.68 -12.99
C ALA A 36 -5.97 -22.73 -13.79
N ASP A 37 -6.75 -21.67 -13.73
CA ASP A 37 -8.10 -21.53 -14.21
C ASP A 37 -8.42 -20.04 -14.42
N VAL A 38 -9.68 -19.73 -14.76
CA VAL A 38 -10.15 -18.36 -14.92
C VAL A 38 -10.56 -17.75 -13.58
N CYS A 39 -9.97 -16.63 -13.23
CA CYS A 39 -10.39 -15.79 -12.11
C CYS A 39 -10.96 -14.46 -12.62
N VAL A 40 -12.07 -14.02 -12.02
CA VAL A 40 -12.58 -12.65 -12.22
C VAL A 40 -12.30 -11.86 -10.95
N ILE A 41 -11.47 -10.84 -11.08
CA ILE A 41 -11.08 -9.98 -9.95
C ILE A 41 -11.75 -8.63 -10.10
N GLU A 42 -12.59 -8.30 -9.12
CA GLU A 42 -13.37 -7.07 -9.03
C GLU A 42 -12.75 -6.08 -8.06
N ASN A 43 -13.15 -4.81 -8.17
CA ASN A 43 -12.68 -3.70 -7.35
C ASN A 43 -11.15 -3.50 -7.41
N LEU A 44 -10.51 -3.86 -8.51
CA LEU A 44 -9.10 -3.55 -8.75
C LEU A 44 -8.93 -2.04 -8.94
N PRO A 45 -8.04 -1.38 -8.17
CA PRO A 45 -7.79 0.04 -8.37
C PRO A 45 -7.04 0.29 -9.69
N ASP A 46 -7.41 1.36 -10.40
CA ASP A 46 -6.71 1.81 -11.60
C ASP A 46 -5.45 2.60 -11.22
N ILE A 47 -4.39 1.87 -10.91
CA ILE A 47 -3.10 2.39 -10.47
C ILE A 47 -1.96 1.67 -11.19
N SER A 48 -0.78 2.30 -11.25
CA SER A 48 0.34 1.76 -12.02
C SER A 48 0.85 0.41 -11.49
N ASP A 49 0.84 0.16 -10.18
CA ASP A 49 1.28 -1.12 -9.62
C ASP A 49 0.35 -2.28 -10.06
N VAL A 50 -0.96 -2.04 -10.23
CA VAL A 50 -1.91 -3.02 -10.79
C VAL A 50 -1.63 -3.24 -12.27
N ALA A 51 -1.45 -2.18 -13.04
CA ALA A 51 -1.14 -2.28 -14.47
C ALA A 51 0.16 -3.09 -14.72
N VAL A 52 1.20 -2.87 -13.92
CA VAL A 52 2.45 -3.64 -13.98
C VAL A 52 2.22 -5.11 -13.63
N SER A 53 1.44 -5.41 -12.59
CA SER A 53 1.10 -6.79 -12.19
C SER A 53 0.36 -7.54 -13.32
N LEU A 54 -0.63 -6.90 -13.93
CA LEU A 54 -1.38 -7.46 -15.06
C LEU A 54 -0.48 -7.69 -16.28
N LYS A 55 0.45 -6.77 -16.55
CA LYS A 55 1.44 -6.92 -17.63
C LYS A 55 2.41 -8.07 -17.36
N ILE A 56 2.84 -8.25 -16.11
CA ILE A 56 3.67 -9.41 -15.71
C ILE A 56 2.89 -10.70 -15.99
N LEU A 57 1.64 -10.82 -15.52
CA LEU A 57 0.80 -11.99 -15.78
C LEU A 57 0.67 -12.30 -17.28
N SER A 58 0.39 -11.29 -18.10
CA SER A 58 0.30 -11.44 -19.56
C SER A 58 1.63 -11.91 -20.16
N THR A 59 2.76 -11.40 -19.68
CA THR A 59 4.10 -11.78 -20.17
C THR A 59 4.45 -13.23 -19.76
N LEU A 60 3.95 -13.68 -18.61
CA LEU A 60 4.09 -15.07 -18.18
C LEU A 60 3.19 -16.05 -18.97
N GLY A 61 2.28 -15.55 -19.79
CA GLY A 61 1.39 -16.32 -20.65
C GLY A 61 -0.08 -16.34 -20.22
N ALA A 62 -0.47 -15.59 -19.19
CA ALA A 62 -1.88 -15.46 -18.82
C ALA A 62 -2.66 -14.65 -19.85
N GLN A 63 -3.93 -15.02 -20.09
CA GLN A 63 -4.86 -14.19 -20.83
C GLN A 63 -5.53 -13.22 -19.87
N VAL A 64 -5.33 -11.93 -20.10
CA VAL A 64 -5.87 -10.86 -19.26
C VAL A 64 -6.84 -10.04 -20.08
N LYS A 65 -8.08 -9.96 -19.63
CA LYS A 65 -9.16 -9.24 -20.28
C LYS A 65 -9.83 -8.27 -19.32
N MET A 66 -9.86 -7.00 -19.68
CA MET A 66 -10.63 -5.99 -18.95
C MET A 66 -12.11 -6.18 -19.26
N LEU A 67 -12.94 -6.42 -18.24
CA LEU A 67 -14.39 -6.49 -18.35
C LEU A 67 -15.01 -5.10 -18.14
N ASN A 68 -14.47 -4.34 -17.19
CA ASN A 68 -14.76 -2.93 -16.98
C ASN A 68 -13.54 -2.26 -16.32
N LYS A 69 -13.62 -0.97 -15.98
CA LYS A 69 -12.51 -0.19 -15.47
C LYS A 69 -11.78 -0.83 -14.26
N ASN A 70 -12.53 -1.49 -13.37
CA ASN A 70 -12.02 -2.04 -12.12
C ASN A 70 -12.21 -3.55 -12.00
N THR A 71 -12.51 -4.25 -13.11
CA THR A 71 -12.75 -5.70 -13.14
C THR A 71 -12.01 -6.36 -14.29
N TYR A 72 -11.25 -7.39 -13.99
CA TYR A 72 -10.46 -8.13 -14.96
C TYR A 72 -10.73 -9.62 -14.87
N GLU A 73 -10.85 -10.26 -16.02
CA GLU A 73 -10.84 -11.71 -16.20
C GLU A 73 -9.40 -12.13 -16.48
N ILE A 74 -8.89 -13.07 -15.70
CA ILE A 74 -7.49 -13.52 -15.73
C ILE A 74 -7.49 -15.03 -15.85
N ASP A 75 -7.12 -15.55 -17.01
CA ASP A 75 -6.96 -16.98 -17.27
C ASP A 75 -5.48 -17.34 -17.16
N THR A 76 -5.15 -18.13 -16.15
CA THR A 76 -3.80 -18.63 -15.88
C THR A 76 -3.62 -20.11 -16.23
N THR A 77 -4.56 -20.72 -16.96
CA THR A 77 -4.52 -22.15 -17.32
C THR A 77 -3.21 -22.52 -18.02
N HIS A 78 -2.76 -21.69 -18.96
CA HIS A 78 -1.61 -21.95 -19.81
C HIS A 78 -0.52 -20.89 -19.66
N LEU A 79 0.25 -20.96 -18.57
CA LEU A 79 1.44 -20.13 -18.42
C LEU A 79 2.65 -20.75 -19.13
N THR A 80 3.46 -19.91 -19.76
CA THR A 80 4.60 -20.32 -20.61
C THR A 80 5.95 -20.00 -19.99
N SER A 81 5.98 -19.18 -18.93
CA SER A 81 7.22 -18.76 -18.28
C SER A 81 7.09 -18.73 -16.74
N THR A 82 8.19 -18.98 -16.05
CA THR A 82 8.36 -18.78 -14.59
C THR A 82 9.35 -17.66 -14.27
N ASN A 83 9.78 -16.91 -15.29
CA ASN A 83 10.72 -15.82 -15.18
C ASN A 83 9.98 -14.49 -15.34
N VAL A 84 9.91 -13.71 -14.28
CA VAL A 84 9.33 -12.36 -14.33
C VAL A 84 10.33 -11.42 -15.01
N PRO A 85 9.91 -10.64 -16.02
CA PRO A 85 10.80 -9.71 -16.70
C PRO A 85 11.47 -8.72 -15.75
N ASP A 86 12.76 -8.49 -15.93
CA ASP A 86 13.58 -7.65 -15.06
C ASP A 86 13.09 -6.19 -15.03
N ASP A 87 12.79 -5.64 -16.20
CA ASP A 87 12.28 -4.29 -16.35
C ASP A 87 10.92 -4.06 -15.64
N LEU A 88 10.05 -5.05 -15.63
CA LEU A 88 8.76 -5.00 -14.93
C LEU A 88 8.92 -5.24 -13.43
N SER A 89 9.76 -6.20 -13.02
CA SER A 89 9.97 -6.46 -11.60
C SER A 89 10.58 -5.28 -10.85
N ARG A 90 11.45 -4.51 -11.52
CA ARG A 90 12.06 -3.32 -10.92
C ARG A 90 11.09 -2.15 -10.76
N GLN A 91 10.03 -2.09 -11.57
CA GLN A 91 9.01 -1.03 -11.47
C GLN A 91 8.10 -1.21 -10.25
N MET A 92 7.90 -2.45 -9.80
CA MET A 92 6.99 -2.76 -8.71
C MET A 92 7.67 -3.62 -7.64
N ARG A 93 7.75 -3.07 -6.43
CA ARG A 93 8.36 -3.79 -5.34
C ARG A 93 7.67 -5.11 -4.96
N ALA A 94 6.34 -5.16 -5.06
CA ALA A 94 5.55 -6.34 -4.76
C ALA A 94 5.74 -7.50 -5.78
N SER A 95 6.60 -7.33 -6.80
CA SER A 95 6.96 -8.38 -7.77
C SER A 95 7.47 -9.68 -7.11
N TYR A 96 8.01 -9.61 -5.90
CA TYR A 96 8.45 -10.80 -5.17
C TYR A 96 7.30 -11.73 -4.75
N TYR A 97 6.02 -11.32 -4.78
CA TYR A 97 4.89 -12.24 -4.57
C TYR A 97 4.75 -13.27 -5.70
N PHE A 98 5.25 -12.94 -6.88
CA PHE A 98 5.34 -13.92 -7.98
C PHE A 98 6.28 -15.09 -7.64
N LEU A 99 7.29 -14.89 -6.76
CA LEU A 99 8.18 -15.99 -6.31
C LEU A 99 7.36 -17.10 -5.64
N GLY A 100 6.55 -16.77 -4.64
CA GLY A 100 5.76 -17.77 -3.91
C GLY A 100 4.73 -18.47 -4.80
N ALA A 101 4.01 -17.73 -5.62
CA ALA A 101 2.99 -18.29 -6.51
C ALA A 101 3.58 -19.22 -7.60
N LEU A 102 4.62 -18.77 -8.28
CA LEU A 102 5.29 -19.57 -9.32
C LEU A 102 6.03 -20.78 -8.73
N LEU A 103 6.72 -20.61 -7.59
CA LEU A 103 7.37 -21.71 -6.89
C LEU A 103 6.38 -22.80 -6.50
N SER A 104 5.23 -22.41 -5.95
CA SER A 104 4.19 -23.34 -5.50
C SER A 104 3.62 -24.16 -6.65
N ARG A 105 3.31 -23.51 -7.78
CA ARG A 105 2.70 -24.20 -8.92
C ARG A 105 3.70 -24.95 -9.80
N PHE A 106 4.90 -24.39 -10.03
CA PHE A 106 5.86 -24.89 -11.03
C PHE A 106 7.16 -25.41 -10.44
N GLY A 107 7.36 -25.32 -9.13
CA GLY A 107 8.61 -25.68 -8.48
C GLY A 107 9.80 -24.78 -8.85
N LYS A 108 9.56 -23.65 -9.52
CA LYS A 108 10.60 -22.73 -9.97
C LYS A 108 10.06 -21.33 -10.15
N ALA A 109 10.84 -20.33 -9.72
CA ALA A 109 10.56 -18.93 -10.05
C ALA A 109 11.87 -18.13 -10.12
N GLN A 110 11.84 -17.06 -10.95
CA GLN A 110 12.92 -16.10 -11.03
C GLN A 110 12.34 -14.68 -11.11
N VAL A 111 12.80 -13.80 -10.21
CA VAL A 111 12.35 -12.40 -10.12
C VAL A 111 13.57 -11.54 -9.83
N ALA A 112 13.70 -10.38 -10.48
CA ALA A 112 14.75 -9.44 -10.13
C ALA A 112 14.57 -8.91 -8.70
N MET A 113 15.68 -8.59 -8.03
CA MET A 113 15.64 -7.87 -6.76
C MET A 113 14.75 -6.65 -6.92
N PRO A 114 13.70 -6.52 -6.08
CA PRO A 114 12.74 -5.45 -6.28
C PRO A 114 13.38 -4.07 -6.16
N GLY A 115 13.15 -3.25 -7.18
CA GLY A 115 13.44 -1.83 -7.17
C GLY A 115 12.37 -1.03 -6.43
N GLY A 116 12.35 0.27 -6.59
CA GLY A 116 11.16 1.11 -6.41
C GLY A 116 11.09 1.78 -5.10
N CYS A 117 11.17 2.07 -4.11
CA CYS A 117 11.00 3.04 -3.03
C CYS A 117 12.32 3.42 -2.34
N ASN A 118 12.57 4.70 -2.21
CA ASN A 118 13.75 5.23 -1.51
C ASN A 118 13.70 5.08 0.03
N LEU A 119 12.94 4.10 0.55
CA LEU A 119 12.81 3.87 1.99
C LEU A 119 13.92 2.98 2.59
N GLY A 120 15.01 2.78 1.84
CA GLY A 120 16.16 1.97 2.28
C GLY A 120 16.12 0.51 1.83
N PRO A 121 17.20 -0.24 2.11
CA PRO A 121 17.29 -1.65 1.78
C PRO A 121 16.20 -2.41 2.52
N ARG A 122 15.52 -3.30 1.83
CA ARG A 122 14.51 -4.15 2.43
C ARG A 122 14.93 -5.59 2.24
N PRO A 123 15.38 -6.23 3.29
CA PRO A 123 15.83 -7.61 3.23
C PRO A 123 14.67 -8.53 2.82
N ILE A 124 14.98 -9.51 1.98
CA ILE A 124 14.07 -10.60 1.59
C ILE A 124 14.36 -11.88 2.38
N ASP A 125 15.17 -11.77 3.43
CA ASP A 125 15.62 -12.87 4.27
C ASP A 125 14.47 -13.71 4.81
N GLN A 126 13.40 -13.08 5.30
CA GLN A 126 12.22 -13.80 5.80
C GLN A 126 11.44 -14.51 4.69
N HIS A 127 11.45 -13.99 3.45
CA HIS A 127 10.86 -14.68 2.29
C HIS A 127 11.68 -15.92 1.93
N LEU A 128 13.00 -15.78 1.84
CA LEU A 128 13.91 -16.91 1.54
C LEU A 128 13.87 -17.96 2.63
N LYS A 129 13.78 -17.56 3.91
CA LYS A 129 13.58 -18.46 5.05
C LYS A 129 12.35 -19.35 4.87
N VAL A 130 11.23 -18.78 4.42
CA VAL A 130 9.99 -19.54 4.13
C VAL A 130 10.26 -20.58 3.03
N PHE A 131 10.81 -20.15 1.89
CA PHE A 131 11.04 -21.03 0.75
C PHE A 131 12.00 -22.17 1.10
N SER A 132 13.09 -21.86 1.79
CA SER A 132 14.06 -22.85 2.27
C SER A 132 13.42 -23.84 3.26
N ALA A 133 12.60 -23.37 4.21
CA ALA A 133 11.91 -24.23 5.16
C ALA A 133 10.94 -25.22 4.48
N LEU A 134 10.32 -24.81 3.36
CA LEU A 134 9.45 -25.67 2.55
C LEU A 134 10.25 -26.63 1.65
N GLY A 135 11.59 -26.55 1.62
CA GLY A 135 12.47 -27.42 0.85
C GLY A 135 12.93 -26.85 -0.49
N ALA A 136 12.77 -25.56 -0.73
CA ALA A 136 13.34 -24.92 -1.90
C ALA A 136 14.80 -24.51 -1.69
N GLU A 137 15.55 -24.51 -2.78
CA GLU A 137 16.88 -23.91 -2.87
C GLU A 137 16.73 -22.51 -3.47
N ASP A 138 17.48 -21.54 -2.96
CA ASP A 138 17.51 -20.18 -3.46
C ASP A 138 18.92 -19.72 -3.83
N SER A 139 19.02 -18.84 -4.80
CA SER A 139 20.23 -18.09 -5.11
C SER A 139 19.89 -16.64 -5.46
N VAL A 140 20.84 -15.75 -5.17
CA VAL A 140 20.77 -14.34 -5.56
C VAL A 140 22.03 -14.00 -6.35
N ASP A 141 21.88 -14.00 -7.67
CA ASP A 141 22.99 -13.78 -8.59
C ASP A 141 22.68 -12.60 -9.52
N TYR A 142 23.60 -11.66 -9.63
CA TYR A 142 23.47 -10.47 -10.50
C TYR A 142 22.18 -9.67 -10.29
N GLY A 143 21.67 -9.63 -9.04
CA GLY A 143 20.43 -8.94 -8.72
C GLY A 143 19.16 -9.71 -9.11
N MET A 144 19.27 -10.98 -9.46
CA MET A 144 18.16 -11.90 -9.71
C MET A 144 18.01 -12.89 -8.56
N ILE A 145 16.78 -13.02 -8.06
CA ILE A 145 16.40 -14.05 -7.09
C ILE A 145 15.89 -15.25 -7.88
N THR A 146 16.49 -16.41 -7.67
CA THR A 146 16.02 -17.68 -8.25
C THR A 146 15.67 -18.62 -7.12
N VAL A 147 14.49 -19.24 -7.16
CA VAL A 147 14.04 -20.27 -6.21
C VAL A 147 13.63 -21.52 -6.97
N ARG A 148 13.98 -22.69 -6.42
CA ARG A 148 13.70 -23.99 -7.06
C ARG A 148 13.40 -25.05 -6.01
N ALA A 149 12.44 -25.91 -6.29
CA ALA A 149 12.15 -27.09 -5.49
C ALA A 149 11.68 -28.22 -6.41
N LYS A 150 12.12 -29.46 -6.13
CA LYS A 150 11.51 -30.64 -6.76
C LYS A 150 10.13 -30.90 -6.19
N GLU A 151 9.98 -30.64 -4.89
CA GLU A 151 8.76 -30.83 -4.14
C GLU A 151 8.79 -29.86 -2.94
N LEU A 152 7.66 -29.26 -2.63
CA LEU A 152 7.48 -28.46 -1.42
C LEU A 152 6.79 -29.29 -0.36
N ASN A 153 7.32 -29.23 0.86
CA ASN A 153 6.80 -29.96 2.02
C ASN A 153 6.43 -28.98 3.12
N GLY A 154 5.31 -29.24 3.79
CA GLY A 154 4.86 -28.45 4.92
C GLY A 154 5.91 -28.38 6.03
N ALA A 155 5.99 -27.24 6.68
CA ALA A 155 6.98 -26.94 7.70
C ALA A 155 6.41 -26.06 8.80
N HIS A 156 7.08 -26.02 9.95
CA HIS A 156 6.82 -25.06 11.01
C HIS A 156 7.80 -23.91 10.90
N ILE A 157 7.29 -22.69 10.68
CA ILE A 157 8.09 -21.52 10.34
C ILE A 157 7.75 -20.38 11.30
N PHE A 158 8.74 -19.94 12.06
CA PHE A 158 8.63 -18.77 12.93
C PHE A 158 9.32 -17.58 12.27
N PHE A 159 8.61 -16.45 12.11
CA PHE A 159 9.17 -15.21 11.59
C PHE A 159 9.91 -14.46 12.69
N ASP A 160 11.16 -14.10 12.46
CA ASP A 160 11.98 -13.35 13.44
C ASP A 160 11.43 -11.92 13.63
N LYS A 161 10.78 -11.39 12.59
CA LYS A 161 10.06 -10.11 12.60
C LYS A 161 8.73 -10.28 11.88
N VAL A 162 7.71 -9.59 12.37
CA VAL A 162 6.42 -9.50 11.66
C VAL A 162 6.66 -8.88 10.29
N SER A 163 6.37 -9.62 9.24
CA SER A 163 6.55 -9.21 7.86
C SER A 163 5.31 -9.55 7.03
N VAL A 164 4.64 -8.53 6.52
CA VAL A 164 3.51 -8.69 5.59
C VAL A 164 3.93 -9.50 4.37
N GLY A 165 5.05 -9.11 3.75
CA GLY A 165 5.54 -9.75 2.54
C GLY A 165 5.87 -11.23 2.74
N ALA A 166 6.59 -11.56 3.80
CA ALA A 166 6.95 -12.94 4.11
C ALA A 166 5.72 -13.77 4.52
N THR A 167 4.76 -13.21 5.25
CA THR A 167 3.51 -13.89 5.59
C THR A 167 2.71 -14.23 4.33
N MET A 168 2.55 -13.27 3.41
CA MET A 168 1.82 -13.49 2.16
C MET A 168 2.54 -14.50 1.26
N ASN A 169 3.87 -14.40 1.08
CA ASN A 169 4.64 -15.39 0.34
C ASN A 169 4.63 -16.76 1.01
N GLY A 170 4.57 -16.80 2.34
CA GLY A 170 4.40 -18.03 3.11
C GLY A 170 3.09 -18.75 2.75
N MET A 171 1.99 -18.03 2.70
CA MET A 171 0.71 -18.59 2.25
C MET A 171 0.78 -19.04 0.78
N LEU A 172 1.25 -18.16 -0.13
CA LEU A 172 1.34 -18.46 -1.56
C LEU A 172 2.18 -19.71 -1.86
N SER A 173 3.30 -19.89 -1.17
CA SER A 173 4.18 -21.05 -1.39
C SER A 173 3.70 -22.33 -0.71
N ALA A 174 2.94 -22.22 0.39
CA ALA A 174 2.49 -23.36 1.16
C ALA A 174 1.19 -24.02 0.67
N VAL A 175 0.35 -23.30 -0.11
CA VAL A 175 -0.99 -23.79 -0.49
C VAL A 175 -0.98 -25.10 -1.30
N MET A 176 0.11 -25.41 -2.01
CA MET A 176 0.28 -26.66 -2.76
C MET A 176 1.42 -27.53 -2.20
N ALA A 177 2.02 -27.17 -1.06
CA ALA A 177 3.03 -27.98 -0.41
C ALA A 177 2.42 -29.24 0.23
N LYS A 178 3.13 -30.36 0.22
CA LYS A 178 2.64 -31.59 0.83
C LYS A 178 2.56 -31.48 2.35
N GLY A 179 1.41 -31.80 2.91
CA GLY A 179 1.18 -31.78 4.37
C GLY A 179 0.71 -30.43 4.88
N GLN A 180 1.09 -30.07 6.08
CA GLN A 180 0.67 -28.85 6.75
C GLN A 180 1.86 -27.92 7.00
N THR A 181 1.66 -26.64 6.71
CA THR A 181 2.57 -25.56 7.10
C THR A 181 1.96 -24.75 8.23
N ILE A 182 2.75 -24.43 9.24
CA ILE A 182 2.38 -23.54 10.35
C ILE A 182 3.32 -22.33 10.27
N LEU A 183 2.73 -21.16 10.07
CA LEU A 183 3.43 -19.89 10.10
C LEU A 183 3.14 -19.19 11.44
N GLU A 184 4.17 -18.79 12.16
CA GLU A 184 4.06 -18.09 13.46
C GLU A 184 4.68 -16.70 13.42
N ASN A 185 4.21 -15.81 14.27
CA ASN A 185 4.52 -14.39 14.29
C ASN A 185 4.15 -13.69 12.97
N CYS A 186 2.98 -14.05 12.44
CA CYS A 186 2.46 -13.56 11.17
C CYS A 186 2.00 -12.10 11.25
N ALA A 187 2.03 -11.43 10.11
CA ALA A 187 1.33 -10.17 9.88
C ALA A 187 -0.20 -10.38 9.90
N LYS A 188 -0.93 -9.40 10.41
CA LYS A 188 -2.39 -9.47 10.66
C LYS A 188 -3.18 -8.46 9.84
N GLU A 189 -2.53 -7.73 8.96
CA GLU A 189 -3.11 -6.65 8.16
C GLU A 189 -4.31 -7.15 7.34
N PRO A 190 -5.34 -6.31 7.12
CA PRO A 190 -6.54 -6.70 6.39
C PRO A 190 -6.27 -7.32 5.02
N HIS A 191 -5.27 -6.86 4.28
CA HIS A 191 -4.91 -7.41 2.97
C HIS A 191 -4.22 -8.79 3.06
N VAL A 192 -3.65 -9.16 4.20
CA VAL A 192 -3.18 -10.54 4.46
C VAL A 192 -4.36 -11.48 4.60
N VAL A 193 -5.40 -11.04 5.33
CA VAL A 193 -6.66 -11.79 5.47
C VAL A 193 -7.37 -11.89 4.13
N ASP A 194 -7.38 -10.83 3.34
CA ASP A 194 -8.01 -10.78 2.01
C ASP A 194 -7.37 -11.79 1.04
N LEU A 195 -6.02 -11.88 1.04
CA LEU A 195 -5.32 -12.90 0.27
C LEU A 195 -5.70 -14.32 0.70
N ALA A 196 -5.78 -14.58 2.01
CA ALA A 196 -6.19 -15.90 2.51
C ALA A 196 -7.63 -16.24 2.10
N ASN A 197 -8.54 -15.26 2.14
CA ASN A 197 -9.93 -15.43 1.71
C ASN A 197 -10.02 -15.73 0.21
N PHE A 198 -9.26 -15.01 -0.63
CA PHE A 198 -9.17 -15.29 -2.07
C PHE A 198 -8.67 -16.72 -2.32
N LEU A 199 -7.56 -17.11 -1.68
CA LEU A 199 -6.99 -18.45 -1.85
C LEU A 199 -7.96 -19.54 -1.40
N ASN A 200 -8.64 -19.36 -0.26
CA ASN A 200 -9.67 -20.28 0.22
C ASN A 200 -10.86 -20.36 -0.75
N MET A 201 -11.24 -19.25 -1.36
CA MET A 201 -12.31 -19.25 -2.38
C MET A 201 -11.89 -20.00 -3.65
N CYS A 202 -10.59 -20.05 -3.93
CA CYS A 202 -10.00 -20.88 -4.99
C CYS A 202 -9.76 -22.34 -4.58
N GLY A 203 -10.15 -22.77 -3.38
CA GLY A 203 -10.06 -24.16 -2.92
C GLY A 203 -8.88 -24.47 -2.02
N ALA A 204 -8.13 -23.48 -1.52
CA ALA A 204 -7.10 -23.66 -0.49
C ALA A 204 -7.71 -23.99 0.89
N ASP A 205 -6.91 -24.52 1.82
CA ASP A 205 -7.27 -24.71 3.24
C ASP A 205 -6.31 -23.89 4.11
N ILE A 206 -6.67 -22.63 4.32
CA ILE A 206 -5.91 -21.66 5.13
C ILE A 206 -6.77 -21.24 6.31
N ARG A 207 -6.21 -21.33 7.52
CA ARG A 207 -6.89 -20.97 8.78
C ARG A 207 -6.00 -20.08 9.63
N GLY A 208 -6.61 -19.18 10.39
CA GLY A 208 -5.94 -18.31 11.33
C GLY A 208 -5.41 -17.01 10.72
N ALA A 209 -5.71 -16.68 9.47
CA ALA A 209 -5.37 -15.37 8.89
C ALA A 209 -6.00 -14.24 9.73
N GLY A 210 -5.23 -13.18 10.01
CA GLY A 210 -5.62 -12.12 10.95
C GLY A 210 -5.21 -12.39 12.40
N THR A 211 -4.61 -13.55 12.67
CA THR A 211 -3.96 -13.86 13.94
C THR A 211 -2.44 -14.00 13.74
N ASP A 212 -1.70 -14.21 14.82
CA ASP A 212 -0.26 -14.43 14.77
C ASP A 212 0.15 -15.83 14.29
N VAL A 213 -0.80 -16.76 14.16
CA VAL A 213 -0.56 -18.13 13.68
C VAL A 213 -1.47 -18.46 12.50
N ILE A 214 -0.86 -18.76 11.36
CA ILE A 214 -1.58 -19.20 10.16
C ILE A 214 -1.21 -20.64 9.86
N LYS A 215 -2.24 -21.47 9.65
CA LYS A 215 -2.08 -22.90 9.26
C LYS A 215 -2.54 -23.05 7.83
N VAL A 216 -1.69 -23.64 7.00
CA VAL A 216 -1.97 -23.92 5.59
C VAL A 216 -1.85 -25.42 5.39
N ARG A 217 -2.94 -26.08 5.02
CA ARG A 217 -2.91 -27.47 4.55
C ARG A 217 -2.80 -27.47 3.05
N GLY A 218 -1.77 -28.08 2.51
CA GLY A 218 -1.56 -28.14 1.07
C GLY A 218 -2.67 -28.90 0.36
N VAL A 219 -3.02 -28.43 -0.84
CA VAL A 219 -4.02 -29.04 -1.72
C VAL A 219 -3.38 -29.43 -3.05
N GLU A 220 -3.89 -30.49 -3.69
CA GLU A 220 -3.35 -30.96 -4.98
C GLU A 220 -3.79 -30.07 -6.15
N LYS A 221 -4.96 -29.44 -6.04
CA LYS A 221 -5.53 -28.63 -7.11
C LYS A 221 -6.36 -27.48 -6.53
N MET A 222 -6.28 -26.36 -7.22
CA MET A 222 -7.11 -25.18 -6.98
C MET A 222 -7.98 -24.91 -8.22
N HIS A 223 -8.88 -23.94 -8.15
CA HIS A 223 -9.78 -23.55 -9.24
C HIS A 223 -9.98 -22.03 -9.24
N GLY A 224 -10.54 -21.50 -10.33
CA GLY A 224 -10.88 -20.09 -10.45
C GLY A 224 -12.10 -19.69 -9.62
N CYS A 225 -12.25 -18.41 -9.41
CA CYS A 225 -13.38 -17.80 -8.72
C CYS A 225 -13.62 -16.36 -9.19
N THR A 226 -14.78 -15.82 -8.82
CA THR A 226 -15.02 -14.37 -8.86
C THR A 226 -14.78 -13.82 -7.46
N TYR A 227 -13.92 -12.80 -7.35
CA TYR A 227 -13.51 -12.22 -6.07
C TYR A 227 -13.42 -10.71 -6.12
N SER A 228 -14.02 -10.04 -5.15
CA SER A 228 -13.94 -8.59 -4.99
C SER A 228 -12.94 -8.23 -3.90
N ILE A 229 -11.94 -7.42 -4.25
CA ILE A 229 -10.89 -6.96 -3.33
C ILE A 229 -11.48 -5.99 -2.31
N ILE A 230 -11.00 -6.05 -1.07
CA ILE A 230 -11.40 -5.13 0.01
C ILE A 230 -11.07 -3.67 -0.35
N PRO A 231 -11.82 -2.69 0.19
CA PRO A 231 -11.50 -1.27 0.08
C PRO A 231 -10.15 -0.92 0.71
N ASP A 232 -9.44 0.10 0.15
CA ASP A 232 -8.14 0.54 0.65
C ASP A 232 -8.25 1.37 1.92
N GLN A 233 -7.86 0.79 3.05
CA GLN A 233 -7.86 1.47 4.34
C GLN A 233 -6.89 2.66 4.41
N ILE A 234 -5.82 2.65 3.63
CA ILE A 234 -4.83 3.73 3.64
C ILE A 234 -5.30 4.89 2.77
N GLU A 235 -5.92 4.60 1.63
CA GLU A 235 -6.61 5.64 0.85
C GLU A 235 -7.71 6.30 1.69
N ALA A 236 -8.56 5.50 2.34
CA ALA A 236 -9.59 6.00 3.24
C ALA A 236 -9.01 6.89 4.35
N GLY A 237 -7.99 6.41 5.05
CA GLY A 237 -7.27 7.17 6.07
C GLY A 237 -6.69 8.48 5.55
N SER A 238 -6.20 8.49 4.30
CA SER A 238 -5.66 9.70 3.67
C SER A 238 -6.73 10.77 3.49
N TYR A 239 -7.94 10.40 3.04
CA TYR A 239 -9.07 11.33 2.94
C TYR A 239 -9.62 11.74 4.31
N MET A 240 -9.60 10.84 5.31
CA MET A 240 -9.93 11.19 6.70
C MET A 240 -9.00 12.29 7.23
N VAL A 241 -7.69 12.13 7.01
CA VAL A 241 -6.68 13.13 7.42
C VAL A 241 -6.84 14.41 6.60
N ALA A 242 -7.09 14.33 5.30
CA ALA A 242 -7.30 15.51 4.45
C ALA A 242 -8.52 16.35 4.90
N ALA A 243 -9.64 15.69 5.24
CA ALA A 243 -10.80 16.35 5.82
C ALA A 243 -10.48 17.04 7.15
N ALA A 244 -9.79 16.32 8.05
CA ALA A 244 -9.36 16.87 9.34
C ALA A 244 -8.38 18.04 9.15
N ALA A 245 -7.40 17.91 8.27
CA ALA A 245 -6.34 18.89 8.03
C ALA A 245 -6.89 20.22 7.48
N THR A 246 -7.85 20.16 6.57
CA THR A 246 -8.45 21.33 5.93
C THR A 246 -9.61 21.95 6.72
N GLY A 247 -10.01 21.36 7.86
CA GLY A 247 -11.20 21.83 8.60
C GLY A 247 -12.51 21.51 7.89
N GLY A 248 -12.53 20.39 7.16
CA GLY A 248 -13.65 19.98 6.31
C GLY A 248 -14.68 19.10 7.00
N ASP A 249 -15.65 18.65 6.19
CA ASP A 249 -16.71 17.71 6.54
C ASP A 249 -16.93 16.78 5.34
N VAL A 250 -16.42 15.55 5.42
CA VAL A 250 -16.39 14.60 4.31
C VAL A 250 -16.96 13.25 4.73
N LEU A 251 -17.85 12.69 3.89
CA LEU A 251 -18.32 11.32 3.98
C LEU A 251 -17.45 10.43 3.08
N ILE A 252 -16.78 9.47 3.69
CA ILE A 252 -15.86 8.52 3.04
C ILE A 252 -16.59 7.20 2.92
N LYS A 253 -16.92 6.80 1.68
CA LYS A 253 -17.77 5.67 1.33
C LYS A 253 -16.96 4.48 0.81
N ASN A 254 -17.57 3.31 0.81
CA ASN A 254 -16.94 2.05 0.43
C ASN A 254 -15.69 1.78 1.30
N VAL A 255 -15.91 1.68 2.60
CA VAL A 255 -14.87 1.36 3.58
C VAL A 255 -15.34 0.25 4.51
N THR A 256 -14.38 -0.41 5.14
CA THR A 256 -14.65 -1.29 6.27
C THR A 256 -14.22 -0.57 7.55
N PRO A 257 -15.12 0.03 8.33
CA PRO A 257 -14.75 0.87 9.49
C PRO A 257 -13.82 0.17 10.48
N LYS A 258 -13.98 -1.15 10.64
CA LYS A 258 -13.10 -1.97 11.48
C LYS A 258 -11.63 -1.92 11.05
N HIS A 259 -11.34 -1.76 9.77
CA HIS A 259 -9.98 -1.61 9.26
C HIS A 259 -9.38 -0.24 9.55
N LEU A 260 -10.23 0.76 9.84
CA LEU A 260 -9.84 2.15 10.12
C LEU A 260 -9.67 2.45 11.61
N GLU A 261 -9.97 1.50 12.49
CA GLU A 261 -10.00 1.70 13.95
C GLU A 261 -8.75 2.40 14.52
N PRO A 262 -7.51 2.01 14.15
CA PRO A 262 -6.30 2.69 14.65
C PRO A 262 -6.22 4.16 14.21
N ILE A 263 -6.71 4.47 13.01
CA ILE A 263 -6.71 5.83 12.44
C ILE A 263 -7.80 6.67 13.12
N THR A 264 -9.03 6.12 13.18
CA THR A 264 -10.18 6.74 13.83
C THR A 264 -9.88 7.09 15.28
N ALA A 265 -9.29 6.17 16.03
CA ALA A 265 -8.92 6.39 17.43
C ALA A 265 -7.94 7.57 17.60
N LYS A 266 -6.96 7.72 16.71
CA LYS A 266 -6.02 8.85 16.75
C LYS A 266 -6.67 10.17 16.33
N LEU A 267 -7.50 10.18 15.30
CA LEU A 267 -8.22 11.38 14.88
C LEU A 267 -9.18 11.89 15.97
N ARG A 268 -9.94 10.98 16.61
CA ARG A 268 -10.80 11.34 17.76
C ARG A 268 -9.99 11.96 18.90
N ARG A 269 -8.83 11.40 19.21
CA ARG A 269 -7.93 11.97 20.23
C ARG A 269 -7.32 13.31 19.82
N ALA A 270 -7.18 13.57 18.53
CA ALA A 270 -6.77 14.87 18.00
C ALA A 270 -7.88 15.93 18.02
N GLY A 271 -9.08 15.59 18.52
CA GLY A 271 -10.23 16.51 18.55
C GLY A 271 -11.06 16.51 17.27
N VAL A 272 -10.89 15.52 16.40
CA VAL A 272 -11.66 15.37 15.17
C VAL A 272 -12.88 14.49 15.42
N GLU A 273 -14.04 14.92 14.95
CA GLU A 273 -15.26 14.12 14.99
C GLU A 273 -15.21 13.06 13.90
N VAL A 274 -15.38 11.78 14.27
CA VAL A 274 -15.46 10.64 13.36
C VAL A 274 -16.70 9.83 13.71
N GLU A 275 -17.65 9.79 12.79
CA GLU A 275 -18.88 9.01 12.89
C GLU A 275 -18.77 7.80 11.95
N GLU A 276 -19.04 6.61 12.46
CA GLU A 276 -18.93 5.34 11.73
C GLU A 276 -20.30 4.83 11.38
N PHE A 277 -20.48 4.36 10.13
CA PHE A 277 -21.64 3.66 9.60
C PHE A 277 -21.23 2.26 9.13
N ASP A 278 -22.12 1.50 8.53
CA ASP A 278 -21.84 0.12 8.12
C ASP A 278 -20.71 0.01 7.10
N ASP A 279 -20.69 0.91 6.09
CA ASP A 279 -19.73 0.91 4.97
C ASP A 279 -19.13 2.28 4.68
N SER A 280 -19.25 3.20 5.61
CA SER A 280 -18.77 4.58 5.46
C SER A 280 -18.36 5.20 6.79
N VAL A 281 -17.56 6.25 6.72
CA VAL A 281 -17.18 7.08 7.87
C VAL A 281 -17.31 8.56 7.50
N ARG A 282 -17.85 9.38 8.40
CA ARG A 282 -17.87 10.83 8.26
C ARG A 282 -16.83 11.45 9.16
N VAL A 283 -16.02 12.32 8.60
CA VAL A 283 -14.98 13.05 9.32
C VAL A 283 -15.25 14.54 9.26
N ARG A 284 -15.34 15.17 10.43
CA ARG A 284 -15.56 16.60 10.55
C ARG A 284 -14.63 17.21 11.59
N ARG A 285 -14.02 18.34 11.25
CA ARG A 285 -13.23 19.13 12.19
C ARG A 285 -13.77 20.55 12.30
N THR A 286 -14.12 20.96 13.52
CA THR A 286 -14.63 22.29 13.83
C THR A 286 -13.72 23.07 14.78
N GLY A 287 -12.81 22.40 15.48
CA GLY A 287 -11.91 22.96 16.48
C GLY A 287 -10.44 22.85 16.10
N ASP A 288 -9.59 23.16 17.09
CA ASP A 288 -8.14 23.01 16.97
C ASP A 288 -7.73 21.55 16.97
N ILE A 289 -6.62 21.24 16.30
CA ILE A 289 -5.97 19.94 16.39
C ILE A 289 -5.19 19.84 17.70
N LEU A 290 -5.46 18.79 18.47
CA LEU A 290 -4.77 18.52 19.73
C LEU A 290 -3.49 17.69 19.47
N PRO A 291 -2.42 17.93 20.26
CA PRO A 291 -1.17 17.20 20.10
C PRO A 291 -1.32 15.72 20.48
N LEU A 292 -0.56 14.86 19.80
CA LEU A 292 -0.60 13.41 19.99
C LEU A 292 0.79 12.80 20.15
N LYS A 293 0.79 11.61 20.76
CA LYS A 293 1.89 10.64 20.66
C LYS A 293 1.47 9.50 19.76
N ILE A 294 2.23 9.26 18.69
CA ILE A 294 1.98 8.19 17.72
C ILE A 294 3.18 7.26 17.71
N ASN A 295 2.91 5.95 17.80
CA ASN A 295 3.90 4.91 17.53
C ASN A 295 3.35 4.05 16.39
N THR A 296 4.10 3.93 15.31
CA THR A 296 3.75 2.98 14.24
C THR A 296 4.04 1.56 14.72
N MET A 297 3.14 0.66 14.40
CA MET A 297 3.24 -0.75 14.78
C MET A 297 2.57 -1.63 13.72
N PRO A 298 2.94 -2.92 13.61
CA PRO A 298 2.15 -3.89 12.85
C PRO A 298 0.68 -3.88 13.29
N HIS A 299 -0.20 -4.22 12.35
CA HIS A 299 -1.64 -4.27 12.63
C HIS A 299 -1.96 -5.21 13.84
N PRO A 300 -2.86 -4.81 14.76
CA PRO A 300 -3.81 -3.67 14.73
C PRO A 300 -3.24 -2.36 15.31
N GLY A 301 -1.93 -2.18 15.36
CA GLY A 301 -1.34 -0.90 15.73
C GLY A 301 -1.51 0.17 14.65
N PHE A 302 -1.00 1.40 14.95
CA PHE A 302 -1.09 2.49 13.99
C PHE A 302 -0.22 2.21 12.75
N PRO A 303 -0.80 2.20 11.52
CA PRO A 303 -0.07 1.77 10.34
C PRO A 303 1.02 2.78 9.93
N THR A 304 2.21 2.26 9.63
CA THR A 304 3.34 3.07 9.16
C THR A 304 3.00 3.85 7.88
N ASP A 305 2.11 3.34 7.03
CA ASP A 305 1.67 4.02 5.81
C ASP A 305 0.88 5.31 6.08
N MET A 306 0.29 5.46 7.26
CA MET A 306 -0.38 6.69 7.70
C MET A 306 0.53 7.69 8.42
N GLN A 307 1.77 7.30 8.73
CA GLN A 307 2.70 8.12 9.50
C GLN A 307 2.96 9.48 8.84
N PRO A 308 3.26 9.58 7.53
CA PRO A 308 3.49 10.90 6.91
C PRO A 308 2.27 11.81 6.92
N LEU A 309 1.08 11.23 6.70
CA LEU A 309 -0.18 11.98 6.72
C LEU A 309 -0.49 12.56 8.10
N MET A 310 -0.29 11.75 9.16
CA MET A 310 -0.45 12.25 10.53
C MET A 310 0.62 13.27 10.88
N GLY A 311 1.85 13.13 10.42
CA GLY A 311 2.90 14.14 10.59
C GLY A 311 2.49 15.51 10.02
N VAL A 312 1.85 15.52 8.85
CA VAL A 312 1.28 16.75 8.27
C VAL A 312 0.21 17.33 9.17
N LEU A 313 -0.75 16.53 9.64
CA LEU A 313 -1.80 17.01 10.55
C LEU A 313 -1.21 17.59 11.84
N LEU A 314 -0.23 16.89 12.43
CA LEU A 314 0.40 17.29 13.69
C LEU A 314 1.30 18.51 13.55
N SER A 315 1.73 18.90 12.35
CA SER A 315 2.50 20.12 12.12
C SER A 315 1.75 21.41 12.45
N VAL A 316 0.41 21.35 12.58
CA VAL A 316 -0.44 22.47 13.01
C VAL A 316 -1.21 22.20 14.31
N ALA A 317 -0.86 21.16 15.05
CA ALA A 317 -1.48 20.85 16.34
C ALA A 317 -1.14 21.91 17.40
N LYS A 318 -2.04 22.20 18.31
CA LYS A 318 -1.85 23.18 19.38
C LYS A 318 -0.98 22.61 20.49
N GLY A 319 0.32 22.48 20.25
CA GLY A 319 1.32 21.96 21.19
C GLY A 319 2.33 21.03 20.54
N THR A 320 3.03 20.27 21.38
CA THR A 320 4.10 19.35 20.97
C THR A 320 3.55 17.95 20.74
N SER A 321 3.79 17.39 19.57
CA SER A 321 3.47 16.01 19.21
C SER A 321 4.73 15.20 18.95
N THR A 322 4.67 13.89 19.20
CA THR A 322 5.78 12.98 18.89
C THR A 322 5.30 11.83 18.02
N VAL A 323 6.11 11.48 17.04
CA VAL A 323 5.87 10.32 16.15
C VAL A 323 7.09 9.43 16.22
N THR A 324 6.90 8.19 16.66
CA THR A 324 7.92 7.15 16.67
C THR A 324 7.63 6.17 15.53
N GLU A 325 8.58 6.01 14.62
CA GLU A 325 8.52 5.07 13.51
C GLU A 325 9.24 3.77 13.90
N SER A 326 8.48 2.70 14.13
CA SER A 326 9.02 1.42 14.59
C SER A 326 9.13 0.36 13.50
N VAL A 327 8.65 0.67 12.29
CA VAL A 327 8.57 -0.30 11.18
C VAL A 327 9.64 -0.05 10.13
N TRP A 328 9.93 1.22 9.80
CA TRP A 328 10.86 1.59 8.73
C TRP A 328 11.90 2.62 9.19
N ASP A 329 13.17 2.44 8.79
CA ASP A 329 14.28 3.28 9.24
C ASP A 329 14.28 4.69 8.63
N ASN A 330 13.85 4.89 7.39
CA ASN A 330 13.98 6.17 6.67
C ASN A 330 12.61 6.80 6.31
N ARG A 331 11.63 6.73 7.20
CA ARG A 331 10.28 7.17 6.87
C ARG A 331 10.03 8.68 7.02
N PHE A 332 10.97 9.44 7.58
CA PHE A 332 10.83 10.88 7.83
C PHE A 332 11.37 11.80 6.72
N ARG A 333 11.67 11.30 5.54
CA ARG A 333 12.20 12.10 4.42
C ARG A 333 11.30 13.25 3.99
N TYR A 334 10.00 13.11 4.13
CA TYR A 334 9.02 14.16 3.82
C TYR A 334 9.12 15.37 4.76
N VAL A 335 9.76 15.24 5.92
CA VAL A 335 9.91 16.31 6.90
C VAL A 335 10.71 17.48 6.32
N ASP A 336 11.72 17.21 5.48
CA ASP A 336 12.49 18.27 4.82
C ASP A 336 11.61 19.11 3.88
N GLU A 337 10.64 18.47 3.24
CA GLU A 337 9.66 19.16 2.40
C GLU A 337 8.65 19.97 3.27
N LEU A 338 8.21 19.45 4.41
CA LEU A 338 7.37 20.19 5.35
C LEU A 338 8.08 21.41 5.94
N ARG A 339 9.38 21.33 6.19
CA ARG A 339 10.19 22.47 6.66
C ARG A 339 10.20 23.61 5.65
N LYS A 340 10.19 23.33 4.33
CA LYS A 340 10.03 24.37 3.29
C LYS A 340 8.71 25.12 3.42
N MET A 341 7.67 24.45 3.96
CA MET A 341 6.36 25.03 4.24
C MET A 341 6.27 25.74 5.59
N GLY A 342 7.38 25.81 6.34
CA GLY A 342 7.43 26.47 7.66
C GLY A 342 7.09 25.56 8.84
N ALA A 343 6.96 24.25 8.65
CA ALA A 343 6.75 23.33 9.76
C ALA A 343 7.96 23.27 10.70
N ASN A 344 7.70 23.26 12.00
CA ASN A 344 8.75 23.12 13.04
C ASN A 344 8.80 21.64 13.46
N VAL A 345 9.75 20.90 12.90
CA VAL A 345 9.92 19.47 13.13
C VAL A 345 11.38 19.14 13.36
N GLN A 346 11.66 18.38 14.39
CA GLN A 346 12.98 17.83 14.69
C GLN A 346 12.91 16.31 14.56
N VAL A 347 13.89 15.71 13.87
CA VAL A 347 13.99 14.27 13.70
C VAL A 347 15.29 13.78 14.32
N ASP A 348 15.19 12.81 15.21
CA ASP A 348 16.32 12.09 15.80
C ASP A 348 16.07 10.58 15.67
N GLY A 349 16.82 9.94 14.79
CA GLY A 349 16.67 8.52 14.50
C GLY A 349 15.23 8.16 14.04
N GLN A 350 14.55 7.38 14.85
CA GLN A 350 13.18 6.91 14.60
C GLN A 350 12.10 7.79 15.28
N VAL A 351 12.45 8.94 15.81
CA VAL A 351 11.53 9.83 16.50
C VAL A 351 11.51 11.20 15.82
N ALA A 352 10.31 11.68 15.50
CA ALA A 352 10.09 13.06 15.09
C ALA A 352 9.26 13.80 16.14
N VAL A 353 9.69 15.02 16.48
CA VAL A 353 9.00 15.94 17.37
C VAL A 353 8.46 17.09 16.53
N PHE A 354 7.15 17.28 16.58
CA PHE A 354 6.41 18.33 15.88
C PHE A 354 6.00 19.40 16.90
N GLU A 355 6.51 20.60 16.73
CA GLU A 355 6.00 21.79 17.42
C GLU A 355 4.98 22.44 16.50
N GLY A 356 3.72 22.41 16.86
CA GLY A 356 2.65 22.91 15.99
C GLY A 356 2.80 24.39 15.66
N VAL A 357 2.71 24.71 14.36
CA VAL A 357 2.67 26.10 13.87
C VAL A 357 1.22 26.53 13.58
N GLU A 358 0.98 27.82 13.50
CA GLU A 358 -0.36 28.33 13.26
C GLU A 358 -0.89 27.91 11.89
N LYS A 359 -0.03 27.96 10.85
CA LYS A 359 -0.33 27.57 9.47
C LYS A 359 0.92 27.20 8.70
N LEU A 360 0.76 26.41 7.64
CA LEU A 360 1.79 26.14 6.66
C LEU A 360 1.77 27.18 5.55
N SER A 361 2.92 27.48 4.97
CA SER A 361 3.08 28.34 3.79
C SER A 361 3.18 27.51 2.51
N PRO A 362 2.70 28.02 1.37
CA PRO A 362 2.87 27.33 0.09
C PRO A 362 4.35 27.22 -0.29
N ALA A 363 4.72 26.11 -0.95
CA ALA A 363 6.10 25.87 -1.37
C ALA A 363 6.15 24.91 -2.58
N PRO A 364 7.26 24.93 -3.34
CA PRO A 364 7.57 23.84 -4.26
C PRO A 364 8.01 22.62 -3.48
N LEU A 365 7.32 21.49 -3.69
CA LEU A 365 7.49 20.24 -2.96
C LEU A 365 7.86 19.11 -3.91
N ARG A 366 8.55 18.09 -3.39
CA ARG A 366 8.91 16.90 -4.12
C ARG A 366 8.49 15.64 -3.38
N ALA A 367 7.68 14.80 -4.01
CA ALA A 367 7.31 13.51 -3.45
C ALA A 367 8.55 12.61 -3.34
N THR A 368 8.77 12.05 -2.17
CA THR A 368 9.91 11.16 -1.89
C THR A 368 9.54 9.68 -1.98
N ASP A 369 8.27 9.38 -1.79
CA ASP A 369 7.65 8.07 -1.91
C ASP A 369 6.12 8.24 -2.03
N LEU A 370 5.41 7.12 -2.21
CA LEU A 370 3.95 7.07 -2.37
C LEU A 370 3.18 7.80 -1.25
N ARG A 371 3.47 7.47 0.01
CA ARG A 371 2.70 7.98 1.16
C ARG A 371 3.14 9.38 1.57
N ALA A 372 4.42 9.64 1.49
CA ALA A 372 4.97 10.99 1.64
C ALA A 372 4.40 11.95 0.59
N GLY A 373 4.32 11.51 -0.67
CA GLY A 373 3.73 12.31 -1.75
C GLY A 373 2.28 12.69 -1.47
N ALA A 374 1.45 11.72 -1.08
CA ALA A 374 0.06 11.99 -0.70
C ALA A 374 -0.04 12.93 0.51
N ALA A 375 0.83 12.77 1.51
CA ALA A 375 0.89 13.67 2.65
C ALA A 375 1.25 15.11 2.26
N LEU A 376 2.18 15.28 1.29
CA LEU A 376 2.54 16.62 0.79
C LEU A 376 1.40 17.27 -0.02
N VAL A 377 0.57 16.49 -0.72
CA VAL A 377 -0.67 17.01 -1.32
C VAL A 377 -1.61 17.53 -0.24
N VAL A 378 -1.79 16.79 0.87
CA VAL A 378 -2.60 17.25 2.01
C VAL A 378 -2.00 18.51 2.63
N ALA A 379 -0.69 18.59 2.81
CA ALA A 379 -0.01 19.79 3.30
C ALA A 379 -0.25 21.00 2.38
N ALA A 380 -0.18 20.80 1.07
CA ALA A 380 -0.48 21.84 0.08
C ALA A 380 -1.94 22.32 0.15
N LEU A 381 -2.91 21.41 0.40
CA LEU A 381 -4.32 21.77 0.60
C LEU A 381 -4.55 22.62 1.87
N MET A 382 -3.70 22.47 2.90
CA MET A 382 -3.77 23.25 4.15
C MET A 382 -3.18 24.65 4.01
N ALA A 383 -2.23 24.86 3.12
CA ALA A 383 -1.49 26.12 2.99
C ALA A 383 -2.31 27.17 2.25
N ASP A 384 -2.25 28.45 2.72
CA ASP A 384 -2.89 29.56 2.02
C ASP A 384 -2.05 29.98 0.81
N GLY A 385 -2.42 29.54 -0.38
CA GLY A 385 -1.75 29.85 -1.64
C GLY A 385 -1.44 28.61 -2.48
N THR A 386 -0.60 28.79 -3.51
CA THR A 386 -0.35 27.75 -4.50
C THR A 386 0.98 27.03 -4.23
N SER A 387 0.91 25.72 -4.07
CA SER A 387 2.06 24.81 -3.98
C SER A 387 2.15 23.93 -5.22
N GLU A 388 3.34 23.50 -5.53
CA GLU A 388 3.59 22.52 -6.60
C GLU A 388 4.14 21.23 -5.97
N VAL A 389 3.65 20.07 -6.42
CA VAL A 389 4.15 18.76 -5.98
C VAL A 389 4.70 18.02 -7.19
N GLU A 390 6.02 17.85 -7.22
CA GLU A 390 6.74 17.11 -8.25
C GLU A 390 6.85 15.62 -7.93
N GLU A 391 7.32 14.80 -8.90
CA GLU A 391 7.50 13.34 -8.77
C GLU A 391 6.18 12.59 -8.46
N ILE A 392 5.10 13.06 -9.05
CA ILE A 392 3.75 12.54 -8.80
C ILE A 392 3.56 11.07 -9.21
N GLY A 393 4.43 10.54 -10.06
CA GLY A 393 4.45 9.11 -10.39
C GLY A 393 4.54 8.20 -9.15
N TYR A 394 5.15 8.67 -8.04
CA TYR A 394 5.09 7.93 -6.78
C TYR A 394 3.67 7.85 -6.21
N ILE A 395 2.88 8.93 -6.34
CA ILE A 395 1.51 9.01 -5.80
C ILE A 395 0.56 8.12 -6.63
N GLU A 396 0.68 8.17 -7.95
CA GLU A 396 -0.13 7.43 -8.91
C GLU A 396 0.07 5.90 -8.83
N ARG A 397 1.10 5.44 -8.12
CA ARG A 397 1.29 4.02 -7.81
C ARG A 397 0.27 3.45 -6.84
N GLY A 398 -0.45 4.26 -6.10
CA GLY A 398 -1.34 3.77 -5.07
C GLY A 398 -2.59 4.62 -4.78
N TYR A 399 -2.79 5.73 -5.49
CA TYR A 399 -4.00 6.56 -5.37
C TYR A 399 -4.67 6.69 -6.73
N GLU A 400 -5.81 6.04 -6.87
CA GLU A 400 -6.63 6.11 -8.07
C GLU A 400 -7.33 7.47 -8.17
N ASN A 401 -7.13 8.18 -9.29
CA ASN A 401 -7.84 9.43 -9.61
C ASN A 401 -7.82 10.47 -8.47
N ILE A 402 -6.67 10.64 -7.82
CA ILE A 402 -6.56 11.53 -6.64
C ILE A 402 -6.99 12.96 -6.95
N VAL A 403 -6.69 13.47 -8.16
CA VAL A 403 -7.04 14.82 -8.58
C VAL A 403 -8.56 14.98 -8.69
N GLU A 404 -9.23 14.06 -9.38
CA GLU A 404 -10.67 14.07 -9.59
C GLU A 404 -11.43 13.91 -8.26
N LYS A 405 -10.98 12.99 -7.41
CA LYS A 405 -11.56 12.77 -6.08
C LYS A 405 -11.43 14.00 -5.19
N LEU A 406 -10.27 14.65 -5.16
CA LEU A 406 -10.07 15.88 -4.38
C LEU A 406 -10.86 17.05 -4.95
N ARG A 407 -10.94 17.21 -6.27
CA ARG A 407 -11.80 18.22 -6.92
C ARG A 407 -13.27 18.03 -6.58
N ALA A 408 -13.76 16.80 -6.55
CA ALA A 408 -15.13 16.49 -6.15
C ALA A 408 -15.43 16.90 -4.70
N LEU A 409 -14.39 16.99 -3.85
CA LEU A 409 -14.48 17.51 -2.48
C LEU A 409 -14.27 19.02 -2.38
N GLY A 410 -14.12 19.72 -3.51
CA GLY A 410 -13.94 21.17 -3.56
C GLY A 410 -12.50 21.66 -3.54
N ALA A 411 -11.51 20.76 -3.64
CA ALA A 411 -10.12 21.15 -3.76
C ALA A 411 -9.83 21.82 -5.11
N ASP A 412 -8.91 22.77 -5.08
CA ASP A 412 -8.34 23.40 -6.26
C ASP A 412 -6.98 22.74 -6.55
N ILE A 413 -7.00 21.71 -7.36
CA ILE A 413 -5.84 20.89 -7.72
C ILE A 413 -5.89 20.53 -9.19
N GLU A 414 -4.74 20.58 -9.86
CA GLU A 414 -4.63 20.15 -11.25
C GLU A 414 -3.31 19.39 -11.49
N LYS A 415 -3.35 18.51 -12.47
CA LYS A 415 -2.18 17.82 -13.01
C LYS A 415 -1.74 18.58 -14.26
N VAL A 416 -0.50 19.07 -14.26
CA VAL A 416 0.08 19.85 -15.37
C VAL A 416 1.37 19.21 -15.86
N GLU A 417 1.61 19.32 -17.18
CA GLU A 417 2.89 18.95 -17.74
C GLU A 417 3.91 20.06 -17.49
N ARG A 418 5.10 19.70 -17.04
CA ARG A 418 6.22 20.64 -16.95
C ARG A 418 6.75 20.93 -18.36
N VAL A 419 6.61 22.16 -18.81
CA VAL A 419 7.28 22.62 -20.02
C VAL A 419 8.80 22.54 -19.76
N PRO A 420 9.60 21.90 -20.64
CA PRO A 420 11.05 21.87 -20.47
C PRO A 420 11.61 23.30 -20.41
N ALA A 421 12.50 23.58 -19.46
CA ALA A 421 13.08 24.92 -19.23
C ALA A 421 13.77 25.52 -20.49
N ALA A 422 14.08 24.70 -21.48
CA ALA A 422 14.61 25.16 -22.78
C ALA A 422 13.58 25.91 -23.64
N LEU A 423 12.27 25.77 -23.36
CA LEU A 423 11.20 26.52 -24.05
C LEU A 423 10.77 27.76 -23.29
N GLU A 424 10.98 27.84 -21.97
CA GLU A 424 10.71 29.04 -21.18
C GLU A 424 11.67 30.21 -21.49
N GLN A 425 12.88 29.92 -22.01
CA GLN A 425 13.84 30.95 -22.45
C GLN A 425 13.62 31.42 -23.89
N ALA A 426 12.70 30.82 -24.62
CA ALA A 426 12.40 31.13 -26.02
C ALA A 426 11.06 31.87 -26.21
N MET A 427 10.31 32.13 -25.15
CA MET A 427 9.11 32.98 -25.11
C MET A 427 9.34 34.28 -24.34
#